data_10690fbf97783d375f0f6db9de4226fa
#
_entry.id   10690fbf97783d375f0f6db9de4226fa
#
_cell.length_a   1.000
_cell.length_b   1.000
_cell.length_c   1.000
_cell.angle_alpha   90.00
_cell.angle_beta   90.00
_cell.angle_gamma   90.00
#
_symmetry.space_group_name_H-M   'P 1'
#
loop_
_entity.id
_entity.type
_entity.pdbx_description
1 polymer ?
#
loop_
_entity_poly.entity_id
_entity_poly.type
_entity_poly.pdbx_seq_one_letter_code
_entity_poly.pdbx_strand_id
1 'polypeptide(L)'
;CNDDSDEPMYNVTELSTFDCLDGSQIYLSQVNDGVEDCMDADDEPVYGEMIESSEFECDDGGYIYLSQVNDGAADCAEGEDEPSFDEDGEETSEFTCPETGEVYPLSYVNDGYDDCYYGDDEPVMEQEETSYFDCADGDFTIELSEVNNENEDCEDGSDEPVYDVTETSMFDCEDGTQIYFSLANDGVEDCANGEDEPSEEYVEYSTFDCADG
;
A
#
# COMPACT_ATOMS: atom_id res chain seq x y z
N CYS A 1 33.35 5.70 7.29
CA CYS A 1 33.88 4.61 8.12
C CYS A 1 33.03 3.35 7.98
N ASN A 2 33.54 2.15 8.33
CA ASN A 2 32.75 0.90 8.23
C ASN A 2 31.77 0.71 9.40
N ASP A 3 31.85 1.57 10.41
CA ASP A 3 31.03 1.55 11.63
C ASP A 3 30.05 2.72 11.70
N ASP A 4 29.83 3.39 10.56
CA ASP A 4 28.96 4.56 10.40
C ASP A 4 29.30 5.75 11.34
N SER A 5 30.52 5.78 11.90
CA SER A 5 30.97 6.85 12.81
C SER A 5 31.24 8.19 12.11
N ASP A 6 31.17 8.22 10.78
CA ASP A 6 31.29 9.39 9.91
C ASP A 6 29.92 9.92 9.43
N GLU A 7 28.81 9.35 9.94
CA GLU A 7 27.47 9.78 9.61
C GLU A 7 26.73 10.36 10.84
N PRO A 8 25.85 11.34 10.62
CA PRO A 8 25.02 11.88 11.71
C PRO A 8 24.12 10.79 12.34
N MET A 9 24.07 10.74 13.65
CA MET A 9 23.17 9.84 14.40
C MET A 9 21.92 10.59 14.86
N TYR A 10 20.76 9.99 14.66
CA TYR A 10 19.47 10.56 15.04
C TYR A 10 18.74 9.67 16.04
N ASN A 11 18.04 10.30 16.97
CA ASN A 11 17.01 9.67 17.76
C ASN A 11 15.68 9.91 17.08
N VAL A 12 14.98 8.83 16.72
CA VAL A 12 13.66 8.89 16.07
C VAL A 12 12.64 8.42 17.09
N THR A 13 11.64 9.24 17.36
CA THR A 13 10.54 8.92 18.28
C THR A 13 9.23 9.16 17.56
N GLU A 14 8.42 8.15 17.43
CA GLU A 14 7.07 8.29 16.88
C GLU A 14 6.16 9.01 17.89
N LEU A 15 5.40 9.97 17.41
CA LEU A 15 4.50 10.80 18.21
C LEU A 15 3.03 10.45 18.00
N SER A 16 2.68 9.87 16.85
CA SER A 16 1.32 9.48 16.50
C SER A 16 0.94 8.16 17.15
N THR A 17 -0.30 8.08 17.61
CA THR A 17 -0.81 6.89 18.28
C THR A 17 -2.24 6.57 17.83
N PHE A 18 -2.58 5.30 17.91
CA PHE A 18 -3.91 4.75 17.65
C PHE A 18 -4.50 4.20 18.94
N ASP A 19 -5.79 4.47 19.18
CA ASP A 19 -6.52 3.99 20.35
C ASP A 19 -7.33 2.73 19.96
N CYS A 20 -6.92 1.57 20.46
CA CYS A 20 -7.62 0.31 20.26
C CYS A 20 -9.01 0.30 20.94
N LEU A 21 -9.95 -0.49 20.44
CA LEU A 21 -11.29 -0.67 21.03
C LEU A 21 -11.24 -1.24 22.44
N ASP A 22 -10.22 -2.02 22.80
CA ASP A 22 -10.00 -2.56 24.16
C ASP A 22 -9.52 -1.49 25.15
N GLY A 23 -9.21 -0.28 24.69
CA GLY A 23 -8.72 0.85 25.45
C GLY A 23 -7.19 0.87 25.64
N SER A 24 -6.44 -0.01 25.00
CA SER A 24 -4.99 0.11 24.85
C SER A 24 -4.63 1.14 23.79
N GLN A 25 -3.38 1.55 23.75
CA GLN A 25 -2.86 2.49 22.77
C GLN A 25 -1.58 1.91 22.16
N ILE A 26 -1.49 1.96 20.85
CA ILE A 26 -0.34 1.53 20.05
C ILE A 26 0.21 2.70 19.24
N TYR A 27 1.37 2.56 18.62
CA TYR A 27 1.85 3.54 17.64
C TYR A 27 1.05 3.43 16.33
N LEU A 28 0.90 4.55 15.62
CA LEU A 28 0.19 4.55 14.35
C LEU A 28 0.90 3.69 13.28
N SER A 29 2.22 3.58 13.34
CA SER A 29 3.02 2.70 12.48
C SER A 29 2.74 1.21 12.68
N GLN A 30 2.00 0.82 13.72
CA GLN A 30 1.56 -0.54 13.99
C GLN A 30 0.14 -0.81 13.47
N VAL A 31 -0.53 0.20 12.91
CA VAL A 31 -1.83 0.04 12.25
C VAL A 31 -1.60 -0.37 10.80
N ASN A 32 -2.35 -1.36 10.32
CA ASN A 32 -2.24 -1.89 8.96
C ASN A 32 -0.81 -2.36 8.60
N ASP A 33 -0.08 -2.91 9.58
CA ASP A 33 1.29 -3.43 9.37
C ASP A 33 1.35 -4.95 9.16
N GLY A 34 0.19 -5.63 9.23
CA GLY A 34 0.02 -7.07 9.09
C GLY A 34 0.23 -7.84 10.39
N VAL A 35 0.29 -7.14 11.55
CA VAL A 35 0.43 -7.74 12.88
C VAL A 35 -0.69 -7.25 13.78
N GLU A 36 -1.41 -8.16 14.43
CA GLU A 36 -2.46 -7.82 15.41
C GLU A 36 -1.81 -7.30 16.71
N ASP A 37 -1.64 -5.97 16.84
CA ASP A 37 -1.07 -5.30 18.00
C ASP A 37 -2.15 -4.91 19.04
N CYS A 38 -3.38 -4.62 18.59
CA CYS A 38 -4.55 -4.51 19.45
C CYS A 38 -5.12 -5.90 19.80
N MET A 39 -5.65 -6.06 21.03
CA MET A 39 -6.18 -7.36 21.48
C MET A 39 -7.37 -7.87 20.64
N ASP A 40 -8.16 -6.95 20.10
CA ASP A 40 -9.36 -7.23 19.27
C ASP A 40 -9.02 -7.16 17.77
N ALA A 41 -7.73 -7.00 17.41
CA ALA A 41 -7.23 -6.86 16.03
C ALA A 41 -7.90 -5.72 15.22
N ASP A 42 -8.33 -4.65 15.89
CA ASP A 42 -8.98 -3.50 15.27
C ASP A 42 -7.98 -2.50 14.66
N ASP A 43 -6.70 -2.80 14.75
CA ASP A 43 -5.58 -2.15 14.08
C ASP A 43 -5.30 -2.71 12.67
N GLU A 44 -5.94 -3.84 12.33
CA GLU A 44 -5.78 -4.45 11.02
C GLU A 44 -7.05 -4.38 10.17
N PRO A 45 -6.95 -4.23 8.83
CA PRO A 45 -8.11 -4.15 7.95
C PRO A 45 -9.01 -5.38 8.02
N VAL A 46 -10.30 -5.16 8.22
CA VAL A 46 -11.33 -6.20 8.25
C VAL A 46 -12.17 -6.13 6.98
N TYR A 47 -12.19 -7.22 6.25
CA TYR A 47 -12.93 -7.33 5.00
C TYR A 47 -14.21 -8.13 5.18
N GLY A 48 -15.28 -7.69 4.49
CA GLY A 48 -16.54 -8.41 4.39
C GLY A 48 -16.45 -9.75 3.64
N GLU A 49 -17.57 -10.35 3.36
CA GLU A 49 -17.62 -11.53 2.49
C GLU A 49 -17.28 -11.15 1.05
N MET A 50 -16.56 -12.03 0.34
CA MET A 50 -16.34 -11.87 -1.09
C MET A 50 -17.67 -11.96 -1.81
N ILE A 51 -17.99 -10.97 -2.63
CA ILE A 51 -19.22 -10.88 -3.41
C ILE A 51 -18.82 -10.82 -4.88
N GLU A 52 -19.41 -11.66 -5.70
CA GLU A 52 -19.24 -11.56 -7.14
C GLU A 52 -19.99 -10.34 -7.67
N SER A 53 -19.30 -9.48 -8.42
CA SER A 53 -19.86 -8.27 -9.00
C SER A 53 -20.13 -8.39 -10.51
N SER A 54 -19.55 -9.41 -11.15
CA SER A 54 -19.77 -9.68 -12.57
C SER A 54 -21.09 -10.40 -12.82
N GLU A 55 -21.84 -9.91 -13.81
CA GLU A 55 -23.17 -10.43 -14.17
C GLU A 55 -23.25 -10.75 -15.65
N PHE A 56 -24.04 -11.77 -15.98
CA PHE A 56 -24.43 -12.15 -17.33
C PHE A 56 -25.93 -11.90 -17.51
N GLU A 57 -26.31 -11.27 -18.62
CA GLU A 57 -27.70 -10.99 -18.97
C GLU A 57 -28.27 -12.14 -19.82
N CYS A 58 -29.29 -12.82 -19.28
CA CYS A 58 -30.04 -13.83 -20.00
C CYS A 58 -30.96 -13.22 -21.08
N ASP A 59 -31.30 -13.98 -22.10
CA ASP A 59 -32.18 -13.58 -23.22
C ASP A 59 -33.58 -13.15 -22.76
N ASP A 60 -34.05 -13.62 -21.61
CA ASP A 60 -35.33 -13.21 -21.01
C ASP A 60 -35.24 -11.89 -20.23
N GLY A 61 -34.04 -11.30 -20.12
CA GLY A 61 -33.73 -10.08 -19.37
C GLY A 61 -33.48 -10.28 -17.88
N GLY A 62 -33.32 -11.54 -17.43
CA GLY A 62 -32.79 -11.88 -16.11
C GLY A 62 -31.28 -11.71 -16.06
N TYR A 63 -30.72 -11.68 -14.85
CA TYR A 63 -29.28 -11.65 -14.61
C TYR A 63 -28.88 -12.85 -13.74
N ILE A 64 -27.75 -13.43 -14.07
CA ILE A 64 -27.07 -14.44 -13.28
C ILE A 64 -25.63 -13.98 -13.02
N TYR A 65 -24.93 -14.60 -12.06
CA TYR A 65 -23.52 -14.33 -11.89
C TYR A 65 -22.69 -14.93 -13.02
N LEU A 66 -21.59 -14.30 -13.38
CA LEU A 66 -20.73 -14.79 -14.46
C LEU A 66 -20.14 -16.19 -14.14
N SER A 67 -19.94 -16.49 -12.85
CA SER A 67 -19.52 -17.82 -12.38
C SER A 67 -20.53 -18.93 -12.65
N GLN A 68 -21.78 -18.60 -13.01
CA GLN A 68 -22.83 -19.52 -13.39
C GLN A 68 -22.90 -19.76 -14.90
N VAL A 69 -22.10 -19.03 -15.68
CA VAL A 69 -21.97 -19.25 -17.12
C VAL A 69 -20.94 -20.36 -17.36
N ASN A 70 -21.24 -21.29 -18.27
CA ASN A 70 -20.36 -22.41 -18.61
C ASN A 70 -19.97 -23.28 -17.39
N ASP A 71 -20.85 -23.38 -16.39
CA ASP A 71 -20.62 -24.15 -15.17
C ASP A 71 -21.19 -25.61 -15.25
N GLY A 72 -21.92 -25.92 -16.31
CA GLY A 72 -22.55 -27.20 -16.56
C GLY A 72 -23.99 -27.29 -16.02
N ALA A 73 -24.57 -26.18 -15.54
CA ALA A 73 -25.97 -26.09 -15.14
C ALA A 73 -26.67 -25.00 -15.95
N ALA A 74 -27.90 -25.17 -16.35
CA ALA A 74 -28.65 -24.13 -17.03
C ALA A 74 -29.31 -23.22 -15.98
N ASP A 75 -28.73 -22.05 -15.73
CA ASP A 75 -29.20 -21.04 -14.81
C ASP A 75 -30.09 -19.98 -15.48
N CYS A 76 -29.88 -19.69 -16.75
CA CYS A 76 -30.82 -18.96 -17.60
C CYS A 76 -31.99 -19.86 -18.05
N ALA A 77 -33.18 -19.26 -18.24
CA ALA A 77 -34.41 -20.00 -18.51
C ALA A 77 -34.38 -20.86 -19.80
N GLU A 78 -33.62 -20.45 -20.82
CA GLU A 78 -33.47 -21.11 -22.08
C GLU A 78 -32.12 -21.89 -22.20
N GLY A 79 -31.25 -21.76 -21.16
CA GLY A 79 -29.97 -22.45 -21.05
C GLY A 79 -28.90 -21.84 -21.96
N GLU A 80 -29.02 -20.56 -22.31
CA GLU A 80 -28.08 -19.81 -23.15
C GLU A 80 -26.80 -19.43 -22.42
N ASP A 81 -26.74 -19.64 -21.13
CA ASP A 81 -25.55 -19.54 -20.27
C ASP A 81 -24.59 -20.73 -20.44
N GLU A 82 -25.07 -21.80 -21.14
CA GLU A 82 -24.27 -22.99 -21.41
C GLU A 82 -23.85 -23.10 -22.88
N PRO A 83 -22.63 -23.61 -23.17
CA PRO A 83 -22.18 -23.80 -24.55
C PRO A 83 -23.10 -24.68 -25.37
N SER A 84 -23.53 -24.18 -26.51
CA SER A 84 -24.36 -24.92 -27.49
C SER A 84 -23.56 -25.31 -28.71
N PHE A 85 -23.85 -26.52 -29.27
CA PHE A 85 -23.11 -27.09 -30.40
C PHE A 85 -24.07 -27.49 -31.53
N ASP A 86 -23.61 -27.36 -32.77
CA ASP A 86 -24.33 -27.83 -33.95
C ASP A 86 -24.20 -29.35 -34.17
N GLU A 87 -24.78 -29.86 -35.29
CA GLU A 87 -24.74 -31.30 -35.64
C GLU A 87 -23.31 -31.79 -35.98
N ASP A 88 -22.41 -30.88 -36.34
CA ASP A 88 -21.00 -31.17 -36.65
C ASP A 88 -20.09 -31.09 -35.42
N GLY A 89 -20.64 -30.62 -34.28
CA GLY A 89 -19.95 -30.46 -33.01
C GLY A 89 -19.17 -29.16 -32.90
N GLU A 90 -19.44 -28.20 -33.77
CA GLU A 90 -18.89 -26.85 -33.68
C GLU A 90 -19.75 -26.03 -32.70
N GLU A 91 -19.10 -25.23 -31.79
CA GLU A 91 -19.80 -24.37 -30.86
C GLU A 91 -20.50 -23.22 -31.60
N THR A 92 -21.74 -22.96 -31.22
CA THR A 92 -22.58 -21.93 -31.85
C THR A 92 -22.97 -20.80 -30.91
N SER A 93 -22.73 -20.99 -29.61
CA SER A 93 -22.90 -19.93 -28.60
C SER A 93 -21.69 -18.98 -28.58
N GLU A 94 -21.97 -17.69 -28.42
CA GLU A 94 -20.96 -16.68 -28.52
C GLU A 94 -21.10 -15.72 -27.31
N PHE A 95 -19.96 -15.23 -26.80
CA PHE A 95 -19.85 -14.17 -25.83
C PHE A 95 -19.17 -12.96 -26.47
N THR A 96 -19.67 -11.78 -26.20
CA THR A 96 -19.07 -10.52 -26.67
C THR A 96 -18.46 -9.79 -25.50
N CYS A 97 -17.14 -9.57 -25.53
CA CYS A 97 -16.44 -8.77 -24.53
C CYS A 97 -17.04 -7.37 -24.43
N PRO A 98 -17.53 -6.94 -23.26
CA PRO A 98 -18.24 -5.67 -23.10
C PRO A 98 -17.44 -4.45 -23.53
N GLU A 99 -16.14 -4.41 -23.19
CA GLU A 99 -15.28 -3.23 -23.37
C GLU A 99 -14.67 -3.18 -24.80
N THR A 100 -14.34 -4.31 -25.40
CA THR A 100 -13.67 -4.34 -26.72
C THR A 100 -14.61 -4.65 -27.89
N GLY A 101 -15.70 -5.35 -27.62
CA GLY A 101 -16.63 -5.85 -28.65
C GLY A 101 -16.08 -7.05 -29.44
N GLU A 102 -15.00 -7.67 -28.97
CA GLU A 102 -14.49 -8.94 -29.50
C GLU A 102 -15.44 -10.08 -29.16
N VAL A 103 -15.55 -11.05 -30.04
CA VAL A 103 -16.49 -12.17 -29.89
C VAL A 103 -15.72 -13.47 -29.76
N TYR A 104 -16.02 -14.21 -28.71
CA TYR A 104 -15.42 -15.50 -28.39
C TYR A 104 -16.51 -16.58 -28.24
N PRO A 105 -16.17 -17.87 -28.37
CA PRO A 105 -17.06 -18.97 -27.98
C PRO A 105 -17.46 -18.80 -26.48
N LEU A 106 -18.70 -19.15 -26.15
CA LEU A 106 -19.17 -19.05 -24.75
C LEU A 106 -18.38 -19.94 -23.80
N SER A 107 -17.81 -21.05 -24.32
CA SER A 107 -16.93 -21.94 -23.53
C SER A 107 -15.65 -21.30 -23.01
N TYR A 108 -15.34 -20.07 -23.45
CA TYR A 108 -14.19 -19.29 -22.97
C TYR A 108 -14.55 -18.44 -21.76
N VAL A 109 -15.85 -18.30 -21.46
CA VAL A 109 -16.30 -17.59 -20.26
C VAL A 109 -16.16 -18.51 -19.05
N ASN A 110 -15.66 -17.97 -17.94
CA ASN A 110 -15.47 -18.71 -16.68
C ASN A 110 -14.65 -20.01 -16.86
N ASP A 111 -13.63 -19.98 -17.72
CA ASP A 111 -12.76 -21.13 -17.98
C ASP A 111 -11.42 -21.06 -17.23
N GLY A 112 -11.17 -19.94 -16.52
CA GLY A 112 -9.98 -19.66 -15.74
C GLY A 112 -8.85 -18.98 -16.52
N TYR A 113 -9.13 -18.46 -17.73
CA TYR A 113 -8.21 -17.69 -18.55
C TYR A 113 -8.86 -16.39 -19.01
N ASP A 114 -8.12 -15.29 -18.96
CA ASP A 114 -8.55 -13.98 -19.46
C ASP A 114 -8.46 -13.96 -21.00
N ASP A 115 -9.54 -14.33 -21.71
CA ASP A 115 -9.63 -14.29 -23.16
C ASP A 115 -10.05 -12.91 -23.67
N CYS A 116 -10.90 -12.20 -22.93
CA CYS A 116 -11.16 -10.78 -23.12
C CYS A 116 -9.97 -9.93 -22.62
N TYR A 117 -9.66 -8.86 -23.34
CA TYR A 117 -8.48 -8.01 -23.02
C TYR A 117 -8.47 -7.46 -21.58
N TYR A 118 -9.63 -7.24 -20.99
CA TYR A 118 -9.78 -6.74 -19.61
C TYR A 118 -10.21 -7.82 -18.60
N GLY A 119 -10.30 -9.09 -19.05
CA GLY A 119 -10.74 -10.19 -18.19
C GLY A 119 -12.25 -10.19 -17.91
N ASP A 120 -13.05 -9.55 -18.79
CA ASP A 120 -14.52 -9.44 -18.62
C ASP A 120 -15.25 -10.79 -18.80
N ASP A 121 -14.55 -11.83 -19.23
CA ASP A 121 -15.01 -13.20 -19.39
C ASP A 121 -14.83 -14.05 -18.12
N GLU A 122 -14.09 -13.55 -17.14
CA GLU A 122 -13.86 -14.25 -15.89
C GLU A 122 -14.62 -13.59 -14.71
N PRO A 123 -15.07 -14.39 -13.72
CA PRO A 123 -15.78 -13.86 -12.55
C PRO A 123 -14.94 -12.88 -11.74
N VAL A 124 -15.46 -11.66 -11.56
CA VAL A 124 -14.84 -10.63 -10.71
C VAL A 124 -15.41 -10.73 -9.30
N MET A 125 -14.54 -11.04 -8.35
CA MET A 125 -14.86 -11.11 -6.93
C MET A 125 -14.42 -9.84 -6.22
N GLU A 126 -15.35 -9.11 -5.63
CA GLU A 126 -15.08 -7.91 -4.86
C GLU A 126 -15.24 -8.20 -3.37
N GLN A 127 -14.41 -7.54 -2.57
CA GLN A 127 -14.46 -7.63 -1.13
C GLN A 127 -14.38 -6.21 -0.57
N GLU A 128 -15.43 -5.77 0.09
CA GLU A 128 -15.47 -4.45 0.71
C GLU A 128 -14.78 -4.49 2.07
N GLU A 129 -13.91 -3.51 2.32
CA GLU A 129 -13.39 -3.29 3.65
C GLU A 129 -14.48 -2.71 4.56
N THR A 130 -14.54 -3.17 5.80
CA THR A 130 -15.56 -2.78 6.78
C THR A 130 -14.97 -2.08 7.99
N SER A 131 -13.64 -1.92 8.03
CA SER A 131 -12.90 -1.17 9.04
C SER A 131 -12.59 0.23 8.54
N TYR A 132 -12.71 1.22 9.42
CA TYR A 132 -12.54 2.62 9.04
C TYR A 132 -11.74 3.38 10.09
N PHE A 133 -11.00 4.39 9.63
CA PHE A 133 -10.25 5.33 10.44
C PHE A 133 -10.85 6.73 10.32
N ASP A 134 -11.07 7.40 11.45
CA ASP A 134 -11.54 8.78 11.50
C ASP A 134 -10.34 9.73 11.48
N CYS A 135 -10.23 10.57 10.43
CA CYS A 135 -9.20 11.61 10.35
C CYS A 135 -9.32 12.58 11.52
N ALA A 136 -8.18 13.10 12.03
CA ALA A 136 -8.15 13.93 13.22
C ALA A 136 -8.86 15.29 13.05
N ASP A 137 -9.02 15.78 11.81
CA ASP A 137 -9.82 16.97 11.50
C ASP A 137 -11.35 16.73 11.68
N GLY A 138 -11.78 15.46 11.71
CA GLY A 138 -13.18 15.05 11.97
C GLY A 138 -14.12 15.22 10.79
N ASP A 139 -13.64 15.57 9.60
CA ASP A 139 -14.46 15.80 8.42
C ASP A 139 -14.54 14.58 7.50
N PHE A 140 -13.56 13.65 7.58
CA PHE A 140 -13.45 12.48 6.72
C PHE A 140 -13.16 11.20 7.51
N THR A 141 -13.65 10.10 6.94
CA THR A 141 -13.36 8.73 7.35
C THR A 141 -12.78 8.01 6.14
N ILE A 142 -11.67 7.34 6.31
CA ILE A 142 -10.99 6.54 5.28
C ILE A 142 -11.05 5.06 5.63
N GLU A 143 -10.74 4.17 4.70
CA GLU A 143 -10.56 2.75 4.98
C GLU A 143 -9.31 2.55 5.87
N LEU A 144 -9.32 1.56 6.76
CA LEU A 144 -8.19 1.33 7.66
C LEU A 144 -6.92 0.91 6.88
N SER A 145 -7.09 0.27 5.72
CA SER A 145 -6.00 -0.08 4.80
C SER A 145 -5.28 1.13 4.20
N GLU A 146 -5.91 2.32 4.28
CA GLU A 146 -5.32 3.59 3.84
C GLU A 146 -4.46 4.26 4.94
N VAL A 147 -4.49 3.73 6.18
CA VAL A 147 -3.64 4.22 7.28
C VAL A 147 -2.25 3.61 7.17
N ASN A 148 -1.20 4.41 7.42
CA ASN A 148 0.21 3.98 7.41
C ASN A 148 0.62 3.33 6.07
N ASN A 149 0.12 3.86 4.95
CA ASN A 149 0.36 3.33 3.60
C ASN A 149 1.34 4.17 2.76
N GLU A 150 2.00 5.18 3.38
CA GLU A 150 2.92 6.15 2.77
C GLU A 150 2.21 7.22 1.90
N ASN A 151 0.87 7.28 1.88
CA ASN A 151 0.12 8.35 1.22
C ASN A 151 -0.64 9.15 2.28
N GLU A 152 -0.79 10.45 2.09
CA GLU A 152 -1.64 11.29 2.94
C GLU A 152 -3.09 11.21 2.40
N ASP A 153 -3.89 10.26 2.92
CA ASP A 153 -5.29 10.04 2.52
C ASP A 153 -6.24 10.91 3.36
N CYS A 154 -5.87 11.23 4.61
CA CYS A 154 -6.48 12.31 5.38
C CYS A 154 -5.92 13.67 4.96
N GLU A 155 -6.78 14.71 4.81
CA GLU A 155 -6.35 16.06 4.40
C GLU A 155 -5.34 16.69 5.39
N ASP A 156 -5.39 16.29 6.66
CA ASP A 156 -4.48 16.74 7.72
C ASP A 156 -3.26 15.82 7.94
N GLY A 157 -3.13 14.74 7.16
CA GLY A 157 -2.06 13.75 7.24
C GLY A 157 -2.06 12.95 8.55
N SER A 158 -3.21 12.84 9.23
CA SER A 158 -3.31 12.13 10.52
C SER A 158 -3.32 10.60 10.38
N ASP A 159 -3.43 10.10 9.17
CA ASP A 159 -3.34 8.70 8.78
C ASP A 159 -1.90 8.18 8.67
N GLU A 160 -0.93 9.10 8.63
CA GLU A 160 0.47 8.74 8.50
C GLU A 160 1.28 8.95 9.80
N PRO A 161 2.27 8.07 10.10
CA PRO A 161 3.08 8.20 11.31
C PRO A 161 3.90 9.49 11.35
N VAL A 162 3.82 10.22 12.45
CA VAL A 162 4.58 11.43 12.69
C VAL A 162 5.76 11.15 13.63
N TYR A 163 6.96 11.51 13.21
CA TYR A 163 8.19 11.29 13.96
C TYR A 163 8.86 12.59 14.41
N ASP A 164 9.33 12.62 15.65
CA ASP A 164 10.31 13.62 16.12
C ASP A 164 11.72 13.05 15.87
N VAL A 165 12.48 13.73 15.04
CA VAL A 165 13.84 13.34 14.66
C VAL A 165 14.82 14.34 15.27
N THR A 166 15.58 13.90 16.28
CA THR A 166 16.57 14.70 16.94
C THR A 166 17.97 14.14 16.70
N GLU A 167 18.85 14.94 16.11
CA GLU A 167 20.25 14.56 15.96
C GLU A 167 20.93 14.50 17.34
N THR A 168 21.67 13.43 17.59
CA THR A 168 22.36 13.18 18.86
C THR A 168 23.88 13.17 18.73
N SER A 169 24.39 13.10 17.50
CA SER A 169 25.82 13.17 17.22
C SER A 169 26.33 14.61 17.21
N MET A 170 27.49 14.82 17.82
CA MET A 170 28.10 16.15 17.95
C MET A 170 29.52 16.12 17.39
N PHE A 171 29.91 17.22 16.76
CA PHE A 171 31.28 17.51 16.33
C PHE A 171 31.91 18.49 17.36
N ASP A 172 33.11 18.15 17.83
CA ASP A 172 33.84 18.98 18.80
C ASP A 172 34.77 19.95 18.09
N CYS A 173 34.48 21.25 18.16
CA CYS A 173 35.38 22.29 17.65
C CYS A 173 36.63 22.44 18.53
N GLU A 174 37.77 22.86 17.96
CA GLU A 174 39.03 23.09 18.67
C GLU A 174 38.94 24.14 19.80
N ASP A 175 37.98 25.09 19.71
CA ASP A 175 37.72 26.10 20.74
C ASP A 175 36.93 25.54 21.91
N GLY A 176 36.47 24.28 21.84
CA GLY A 176 35.70 23.58 22.87
C GLY A 176 34.18 23.77 22.73
N THR A 177 33.69 24.39 21.67
CA THR A 177 32.27 24.41 21.35
C THR A 177 31.87 23.11 20.65
N GLN A 178 30.58 22.77 20.68
CA GLN A 178 30.04 21.61 20.00
C GLN A 178 28.96 22.08 19.02
N ILE A 179 28.99 21.53 17.82
CA ILE A 179 27.96 21.69 16.79
C ILE A 179 27.36 20.34 16.48
N TYR A 180 26.18 20.30 15.84
CA TYR A 180 25.65 19.03 15.32
C TYR A 180 26.56 18.47 14.24
N PHE A 181 26.69 17.15 14.17
CA PHE A 181 27.57 16.49 13.23
C PHE A 181 27.16 16.75 11.76
N SER A 182 25.87 16.94 11.51
CA SER A 182 25.33 17.31 10.20
C SER A 182 25.78 18.67 9.67
N LEU A 183 26.29 19.55 10.58
CA LEU A 183 26.82 20.86 10.24
C LEU A 183 28.32 20.81 9.84
N ALA A 184 28.98 19.67 10.07
CA ALA A 184 30.35 19.48 9.63
C ALA A 184 30.39 19.11 8.14
N ASN A 185 31.13 19.89 7.34
CA ASN A 185 31.25 19.73 5.89
C ASN A 185 29.94 19.99 5.14
N ASP A 186 29.13 20.94 5.61
CA ASP A 186 27.88 21.36 4.95
C ASP A 186 28.03 22.59 4.04
N GLY A 187 29.23 23.19 4.02
CA GLY A 187 29.58 24.38 3.24
C GLY A 187 29.42 25.70 4.01
N VAL A 188 29.15 25.64 5.31
CA VAL A 188 29.00 26.79 6.22
C VAL A 188 30.03 26.64 7.36
N GLU A 189 30.77 27.72 7.69
CA GLU A 189 31.68 27.73 8.86
C GLU A 189 30.88 27.90 10.15
N ASP A 190 30.57 26.79 10.85
CA ASP A 190 29.81 26.76 12.12
C ASP A 190 30.76 26.79 13.35
N CYS A 191 31.97 26.23 13.24
CA CYS A 191 33.05 26.43 14.21
C CYS A 191 33.71 27.78 14.00
N ALA A 192 34.15 28.44 15.10
CA ALA A 192 34.68 29.80 15.08
C ALA A 192 35.92 30.01 14.17
N ASN A 193 36.67 28.95 13.88
CA ASN A 193 37.86 28.94 13.00
C ASN A 193 37.62 28.19 11.68
N GLY A 194 36.39 27.74 11.41
CA GLY A 194 36.00 27.07 10.19
C GLY A 194 36.60 25.66 10.01
N GLU A 195 37.00 24.98 11.09
CA GLU A 195 37.62 23.65 11.03
C GLU A 195 36.63 22.52 10.73
N ASP A 196 35.35 22.82 10.85
CA ASP A 196 34.25 21.96 10.44
C ASP A 196 34.12 21.84 8.91
N GLU A 197 34.75 22.80 8.19
CA GLU A 197 34.75 22.82 6.75
C GLU A 197 36.11 22.46 6.14
N PRO A 198 36.16 21.76 4.96
CA PRO A 198 37.42 21.50 4.27
C PRO A 198 38.07 22.80 3.84
N SER A 199 39.31 23.07 4.27
CA SER A 199 40.06 24.24 3.80
C SER A 199 40.36 24.10 2.30
N GLU A 200 39.98 25.08 1.47
CA GLU A 200 40.23 25.07 0.01
C GLU A 200 41.72 24.93 -0.39
N GLU A 201 42.66 25.07 0.58
CA GLU A 201 44.09 25.04 0.35
C GLU A 201 44.75 23.66 0.44
N TYR A 202 44.06 22.59 0.89
CA TYR A 202 44.63 21.24 0.99
C TYR A 202 43.64 20.13 0.63
N VAL A 203 43.71 19.75 -0.64
CA VAL A 203 43.20 18.45 -1.12
C VAL A 203 44.14 17.32 -0.65
N GLU A 204 44.37 17.18 0.65
CA GLU A 204 45.02 15.98 1.20
C GLU A 204 44.73 15.79 2.70
N TYR A 205 43.76 14.89 2.97
CA TYR A 205 43.65 14.13 4.20
C TYR A 205 43.28 14.87 5.48
N SER A 206 42.06 15.31 5.63
CA SER A 206 41.42 15.21 6.96
C SER A 206 41.20 13.71 7.25
N THR A 207 42.09 13.09 8.03
CA THR A 207 41.86 11.72 8.52
C THR A 207 40.92 11.78 9.67
N PHE A 208 39.68 11.31 9.41
CA PHE A 208 38.74 11.09 10.46
C PHE A 208 39.12 9.78 11.19
N ASP A 209 39.32 9.85 12.49
CA ASP A 209 39.58 8.66 13.31
C ASP A 209 38.24 7.93 13.57
N CYS A 210 38.02 6.85 12.84
CA CYS A 210 36.85 6.01 13.06
C CYS A 210 36.92 5.28 14.42
N ALA A 211 35.76 5.06 15.06
CA ALA A 211 35.69 4.42 16.38
C ALA A 211 36.11 2.94 16.37
N ASP A 212 36.22 2.33 15.19
CA ASP A 212 36.69 0.93 14.98
C ASP A 212 38.24 0.80 14.89
N GLY A 213 39.00 1.90 14.93
CA GLY A 213 40.46 1.96 14.96
C GLY A 213 41.14 1.68 13.65
#